data_b0debd807bc8c1fddf5a3eedca86f2b1
#
_entry.id   b0debd807bc8c1fddf5a3eedca86f2b1
#
_cell.length_a   1.000
_cell.length_b   1.000
_cell.length_c   1.000
_cell.angle_alpha   90.00
_cell.angle_beta   90.00
_cell.angle_gamma   90.00
#
_symmetry.space_group_name_H-M   'P 1'
#
loop_
_entity.id
_entity.type
_entity.pdbx_description
1 polymer ?
#
loop_
_entity_poly.entity_id
_entity_poly.type
_entity_poly.pdbx_seq_one_letter_code
_entity_poly.pdbx_strand_id
1 'polypeptide(L)'
;AGCRCQSALRKEKEKQEQESTRLIHSLLDAPPVNELTASLSLNLSGTKVSGQLRMRRGRSIQISASMLGLVEVARVEFLPEMVVIMDKFHNLYSVCHYADIPYRNELGLDFEVVQAFLWNRIFAPGSANQADAATRLRVDRTDEEGKTYIKDIEYGYEFVTNLKDRLDAVNKSGSGYRFHVDYSDFTALSGSWKYPLDLNFQVRVSNTDVNVSARMSSVSTDNKNWPDRTQVTRRMKQVSLEELLDNLDL
;
A
#
# COMPACT_ATOMS: atom_id res chain seq x y z
N ALA A 1 -36.21 4.26 37.64
CA ALA A 1 -36.09 3.57 36.36
C ALA A 1 -34.99 4.16 35.44
N GLY A 2 -34.67 5.46 35.56
CA GLY A 2 -33.68 6.14 34.70
C GLY A 2 -32.19 5.70 34.89
N CYS A 3 -31.81 5.34 36.11
CA CYS A 3 -30.39 5.07 36.46
C CYS A 3 -29.86 3.75 35.89
N ARG A 4 -30.70 2.72 35.72
CA ARG A 4 -30.31 1.44 35.13
C ARG A 4 -30.11 1.54 33.61
N CYS A 5 -30.88 2.37 32.92
CA CYS A 5 -30.75 2.56 31.47
C CYS A 5 -29.44 3.30 31.10
N GLN A 6 -29.07 4.33 31.89
CA GLN A 6 -27.82 5.06 31.72
C GLN A 6 -26.59 4.20 31.96
N SER A 7 -26.60 3.32 32.95
CA SER A 7 -25.49 2.41 33.22
C SER A 7 -25.32 1.32 32.15
N ALA A 8 -26.40 0.85 31.55
CA ALA A 8 -26.37 -0.11 30.44
C ALA A 8 -25.82 0.54 29.16
N LEU A 9 -26.29 1.72 28.82
CA LEU A 9 -25.80 2.49 27.66
C LEU A 9 -24.30 2.84 27.81
N ARG A 10 -23.85 3.18 29.02
CA ARG A 10 -22.44 3.47 29.27
C ARG A 10 -21.57 2.23 29.08
N LYS A 11 -21.98 1.06 29.59
CA LYS A 11 -21.26 -0.21 29.41
C LYS A 11 -21.19 -0.63 27.95
N GLU A 12 -22.25 -0.43 27.19
CA GLU A 12 -22.29 -0.76 25.78
C GLU A 12 -21.34 0.15 24.98
N LYS A 13 -21.30 1.43 25.28
CA LYS A 13 -20.38 2.39 24.69
C LYS A 13 -18.91 2.07 25.00
N GLU A 14 -18.61 1.76 26.26
CA GLU A 14 -17.26 1.33 26.70
C GLU A 14 -16.82 0.03 25.97
N LYS A 15 -17.72 -0.93 25.79
CA LYS A 15 -17.46 -2.16 25.04
C LYS A 15 -17.15 -1.87 23.56
N GLN A 16 -17.96 -1.02 22.92
CA GLN A 16 -17.78 -0.63 21.51
C GLN A 16 -16.46 0.12 21.30
N GLU A 17 -16.07 1.00 22.22
CA GLU A 17 -14.77 1.69 22.18
C GLU A 17 -13.59 0.69 22.31
N GLN A 18 -13.72 -0.32 23.18
CA GLN A 18 -12.70 -1.37 23.33
C GLN A 18 -12.57 -2.24 22.07
N GLU A 19 -13.70 -2.63 21.45
CA GLU A 19 -13.71 -3.39 20.22
C GLU A 19 -13.09 -2.58 19.05
N SER A 20 -13.44 -1.32 18.93
CA SER A 20 -12.86 -0.40 17.95
C SER A 20 -11.35 -0.23 18.11
N THR A 21 -10.89 -0.07 19.33
CA THR A 21 -9.46 0.04 19.66
C THR A 21 -8.72 -1.25 19.30
N ARG A 22 -9.28 -2.40 19.64
CA ARG A 22 -8.69 -3.71 19.30
C ARG A 22 -8.58 -3.90 17.79
N LEU A 23 -9.62 -3.56 17.04
CA LEU A 23 -9.62 -3.64 15.57
C LEU A 23 -8.53 -2.77 14.98
N ILE A 24 -8.44 -1.51 15.38
CA ILE A 24 -7.41 -0.58 14.89
C ILE A 24 -6.01 -1.14 15.16
N HIS A 25 -5.74 -1.60 16.38
CA HIS A 25 -4.44 -2.19 16.73
C HIS A 25 -4.12 -3.42 15.87
N SER A 26 -5.09 -4.33 15.67
CA SER A 26 -4.87 -5.53 14.87
C SER A 26 -4.55 -5.22 13.40
N LEU A 27 -5.13 -4.15 12.86
CA LEU A 27 -4.88 -3.70 11.48
C LEU A 27 -3.58 -2.88 11.33
N LEU A 28 -3.11 -2.26 12.42
CA LEU A 28 -1.82 -1.58 12.49
C LEU A 28 -0.65 -2.56 12.71
N ASP A 29 -0.93 -3.74 13.26
CA ASP A 29 0.12 -4.71 13.61
C ASP A 29 0.94 -5.11 12.38
N ALA A 30 2.23 -5.23 12.62
CA ALA A 30 3.14 -5.70 11.60
C ALA A 30 2.79 -7.13 11.17
N PRO A 31 2.88 -7.47 9.88
CA PRO A 31 2.74 -8.85 9.44
C PRO A 31 3.77 -9.74 10.16
N PRO A 32 3.44 -11.02 10.39
CA PRO A 32 4.32 -11.95 11.12
C PRO A 32 5.58 -12.35 10.34
N VAL A 33 5.74 -11.82 9.13
CA VAL A 33 6.86 -12.08 8.23
C VAL A 33 7.59 -10.78 7.90
N ASN A 34 8.89 -10.87 7.62
CA ASN A 34 9.72 -9.71 7.27
C ASN A 34 9.95 -9.58 5.77
N GLU A 35 9.76 -10.64 5.01
CA GLU A 35 9.99 -10.68 3.57
C GLU A 35 8.82 -11.33 2.85
N LEU A 36 8.57 -10.85 1.64
CA LEU A 36 7.61 -11.43 0.72
C LEU A 36 8.15 -11.28 -0.70
N THR A 37 8.05 -12.36 -1.48
CA THR A 37 8.30 -12.35 -2.91
C THR A 37 7.10 -12.93 -3.64
N ALA A 38 6.77 -12.40 -4.81
CA ALA A 38 5.69 -12.89 -5.65
C ALA A 38 5.98 -12.67 -7.12
N SER A 39 5.43 -13.55 -7.96
CA SER A 39 5.29 -13.26 -9.38
C SER A 39 4.10 -12.32 -9.58
N LEU A 40 4.28 -11.30 -10.43
CA LEU A 40 3.25 -10.31 -10.74
C LEU A 40 2.71 -10.47 -12.16
N SER A 41 1.41 -10.32 -12.30
CA SER A 41 0.75 -9.97 -13.55
C SER A 41 0.13 -8.59 -13.35
N LEU A 42 0.69 -7.59 -14.02
CA LEU A 42 0.22 -6.21 -13.97
C LEU A 42 -0.66 -5.94 -15.19
N ASN A 43 -1.71 -5.15 -14.99
CA ASN A 43 -2.47 -4.54 -16.06
C ASN A 43 -2.46 -3.02 -15.85
N LEU A 44 -1.79 -2.32 -16.74
CA LEU A 44 -1.63 -0.87 -16.73
C LEU A 44 -2.55 -0.29 -17.80
N SER A 45 -3.76 0.12 -17.42
CA SER A 45 -4.74 0.72 -18.34
C SER A 45 -4.98 -0.11 -19.63
N GLY A 46 -4.97 -1.45 -19.51
CA GLY A 46 -5.17 -2.39 -20.64
C GLY A 46 -3.90 -3.10 -21.11
N THR A 47 -2.71 -2.57 -20.84
CA THR A 47 -1.45 -3.22 -21.20
C THR A 47 -1.04 -4.23 -20.12
N LYS A 48 -0.85 -5.49 -20.52
CA LYS A 48 -0.44 -6.57 -19.61
C LYS A 48 1.08 -6.71 -19.57
N VAL A 49 1.62 -6.70 -18.35
CA VAL A 49 3.05 -6.83 -18.09
C VAL A 49 3.27 -7.88 -17.01
N SER A 50 4.20 -8.81 -17.24
CA SER A 50 4.66 -9.74 -16.22
C SER A 50 5.80 -9.15 -15.41
N GLY A 51 5.95 -9.57 -14.15
CA GLY A 51 7.02 -9.04 -13.31
C GLY A 51 7.20 -9.80 -12.00
N GLN A 52 7.89 -9.17 -11.09
CA GLN A 52 8.13 -9.69 -9.74
C GLN A 52 7.94 -8.58 -8.72
N LEU A 53 7.38 -8.94 -7.58
CA LEU A 53 7.36 -8.15 -6.35
C LEU A 53 8.35 -8.77 -5.37
N ARG A 54 9.17 -7.92 -4.74
CA ARG A 54 10.02 -8.29 -3.62
C ARG A 54 9.88 -7.21 -2.56
N MET A 55 9.55 -7.61 -1.36
CA MET A 55 9.38 -6.68 -0.24
C MET A 55 10.18 -7.16 0.96
N ARG A 56 10.91 -6.25 1.57
CA ARG A 56 11.57 -6.44 2.86
C ARG A 56 11.16 -5.30 3.78
N ARG A 57 10.45 -5.66 4.85
CA ARG A 57 9.83 -4.68 5.75
C ARG A 57 10.87 -3.73 6.33
N GLY A 58 10.57 -2.42 6.29
CA GLY A 58 11.44 -1.34 6.76
C GLY A 58 12.71 -1.12 5.95
N ARG A 59 12.88 -1.80 4.80
CA ARG A 59 14.11 -1.71 4.00
C ARG A 59 13.89 -1.36 2.54
N SER A 60 13.11 -2.17 1.83
CA SER A 60 12.92 -1.96 0.40
C SER A 60 11.70 -2.67 -0.16
N ILE A 61 11.17 -2.12 -1.23
CA ILE A 61 10.13 -2.72 -2.06
C ILE A 61 10.60 -2.61 -3.50
N GLN A 62 10.69 -3.72 -4.21
CA GLN A 62 11.11 -3.78 -5.61
C GLN A 62 9.97 -4.35 -6.45
N ILE A 63 9.54 -3.61 -7.45
CA ILE A 63 8.57 -4.04 -8.46
C ILE A 63 9.28 -4.02 -9.79
N SER A 64 9.43 -5.18 -10.42
CA SER A 64 10.08 -5.29 -11.73
C SER A 64 9.08 -5.68 -12.80
N ALA A 65 9.31 -5.20 -14.01
CA ALA A 65 8.60 -5.57 -15.22
C ALA A 65 9.52 -6.37 -16.14
N SER A 66 8.99 -7.41 -16.78
CA SER A 66 9.76 -8.30 -17.65
C SER A 66 9.10 -8.44 -19.01
N MET A 67 9.91 -8.41 -20.06
CA MET A 67 9.49 -8.73 -21.43
C MET A 67 9.42 -10.25 -21.58
N LEU A 68 8.29 -10.74 -22.08
CA LEU A 68 8.01 -12.18 -22.28
C LEU A 68 8.26 -13.04 -21.03
N GLY A 69 8.24 -12.43 -19.83
CA GLY A 69 8.51 -13.12 -18.57
C GLY A 69 9.96 -13.54 -18.33
N LEU A 70 10.89 -13.17 -19.21
CA LEU A 70 12.27 -13.66 -19.20
C LEU A 70 13.30 -12.59 -18.89
N VAL A 71 13.16 -11.39 -19.49
CA VAL A 71 14.14 -10.30 -19.38
C VAL A 71 13.51 -9.13 -18.65
N GLU A 72 14.10 -8.76 -17.53
CA GLU A 72 13.67 -7.56 -16.79
C GLU A 72 14.02 -6.31 -17.61
N VAL A 73 12.98 -5.53 -17.93
CA VAL A 73 13.09 -4.31 -18.74
C VAL A 73 12.94 -3.04 -17.93
N ALA A 74 12.23 -3.10 -16.81
CA ALA A 74 12.07 -1.96 -15.92
C ALA A 74 11.98 -2.41 -14.46
N ARG A 75 12.30 -1.50 -13.54
CA ARG A 75 12.16 -1.68 -12.10
C ARG A 75 11.84 -0.38 -11.41
N VAL A 76 10.91 -0.43 -10.48
CA VAL A 76 10.71 0.62 -9.48
C VAL A 76 11.13 0.07 -8.13
N GLU A 77 11.98 0.80 -7.43
CA GLU A 77 12.47 0.46 -6.10
C GLU A 77 12.13 1.58 -5.13
N PHE A 78 11.32 1.25 -4.12
CA PHE A 78 11.01 2.15 -3.01
C PHE A 78 11.97 1.84 -1.86
N LEU A 79 12.68 2.87 -1.42
CA LEU A 79 13.59 2.85 -0.28
C LEU A 79 13.11 3.86 0.76
N PRO A 80 13.55 3.79 2.02
CA PRO A 80 13.14 4.74 3.05
C PRO A 80 13.35 6.21 2.67
N GLU A 81 14.42 6.51 1.92
CA GLU A 81 14.80 7.89 1.59
C GLU A 81 14.35 8.35 0.20
N MET A 82 14.13 7.42 -0.73
CA MET A 82 13.94 7.74 -2.15
C MET A 82 13.25 6.62 -2.93
N VAL A 83 12.79 6.98 -4.11
CA VAL A 83 12.32 6.03 -5.13
C VAL A 83 13.31 6.01 -6.27
N VAL A 84 13.73 4.84 -6.72
CA VAL A 84 14.60 4.65 -7.88
C VAL A 84 13.80 3.97 -8.97
N ILE A 85 13.73 4.59 -10.14
CA ILE A 85 13.05 4.03 -11.31
C ILE A 85 14.09 3.75 -12.37
N MET A 86 14.08 2.55 -12.90
CA MET A 86 15.07 2.07 -13.88
C MET A 86 14.37 1.60 -15.14
N ASP A 87 14.79 2.15 -16.26
CA ASP A 87 14.55 1.62 -17.60
C ASP A 87 15.82 0.87 -18.04
N LYS A 88 15.78 -0.44 -17.90
CA LYS A 88 16.92 -1.30 -18.25
C LYS A 88 17.05 -1.53 -19.75
N PHE A 89 15.98 -1.30 -20.48
CA PHE A 89 15.99 -1.43 -21.93
C PHE A 89 16.81 -0.30 -22.57
N HIS A 90 16.58 0.95 -22.14
CA HIS A 90 17.32 2.11 -22.64
C HIS A 90 18.56 2.47 -21.81
N ASN A 91 18.83 1.72 -20.71
CA ASN A 91 19.92 1.99 -19.76
C ASN A 91 19.79 3.37 -19.09
N LEU A 92 18.57 3.74 -18.69
CA LEU A 92 18.26 4.98 -17.99
C LEU A 92 17.80 4.69 -16.56
N TYR A 93 18.02 5.64 -15.66
CA TYR A 93 17.42 5.61 -14.34
C TYR A 93 17.14 7.01 -13.82
N SER A 94 16.15 7.12 -12.94
CA SER A 94 15.85 8.35 -12.21
C SER A 94 15.79 8.08 -10.72
N VAL A 95 16.22 9.04 -9.94
CA VAL A 95 16.09 9.06 -8.47
C VAL A 95 15.13 10.17 -8.10
N CYS A 96 14.06 9.81 -7.39
CA CYS A 96 13.05 10.76 -6.93
C CYS A 96 12.98 10.71 -5.40
N HIS A 97 13.14 11.84 -4.74
CA HIS A 97 12.87 11.93 -3.31
C HIS A 97 11.36 12.05 -3.07
N TYR A 98 10.86 11.47 -1.98
CA TYR A 98 9.43 11.57 -1.66
C TYR A 98 8.96 13.03 -1.57
N ALA A 99 9.84 13.95 -1.15
CA ALA A 99 9.55 15.38 -1.09
C ALA A 99 9.20 16.00 -2.46
N ASP A 100 9.67 15.42 -3.55
CA ASP A 100 9.51 15.93 -4.92
C ASP A 100 8.32 15.30 -5.65
N ILE A 101 7.63 14.34 -5.02
CA ILE A 101 6.46 13.68 -5.60
C ILE A 101 5.25 14.62 -5.55
N PRO A 102 4.53 14.84 -6.67
CA PRO A 102 3.30 15.60 -6.67
C PRO A 102 2.28 15.10 -5.64
N TYR A 103 1.54 16.02 -5.02
CA TYR A 103 0.55 15.73 -3.96
C TYR A 103 1.11 15.04 -2.71
N ARG A 104 2.44 15.01 -2.53
CA ARG A 104 3.05 14.36 -1.37
C ARG A 104 2.50 14.88 -0.04
N ASN A 105 2.35 16.20 0.10
CA ASN A 105 1.89 16.82 1.35
C ASN A 105 0.42 16.44 1.65
N GLU A 106 -0.41 16.38 0.61
CA GLU A 106 -1.82 16.03 0.74
C GLU A 106 -2.02 14.53 1.01
N LEU A 107 -1.14 13.70 0.45
CA LEU A 107 -1.18 12.24 0.63
C LEU A 107 -0.36 11.78 1.84
N GLY A 108 0.51 12.63 2.39
CA GLY A 108 1.48 12.21 3.40
C GLY A 108 2.40 11.10 2.91
N LEU A 109 2.69 11.08 1.59
CA LEU A 109 3.37 9.97 0.93
C LEU A 109 4.83 9.88 1.35
N ASP A 110 5.20 8.74 1.91
CA ASP A 110 6.56 8.32 2.24
C ASP A 110 6.69 6.79 2.07
N PHE A 111 7.84 6.24 2.43
CA PHE A 111 8.08 4.80 2.35
C PHE A 111 7.11 4.00 3.22
N GLU A 112 6.79 4.47 4.42
CA GLU A 112 5.90 3.77 5.36
C GLU A 112 4.46 3.67 4.81
N VAL A 113 3.99 4.73 4.16
CA VAL A 113 2.68 4.73 3.49
C VAL A 113 2.67 3.75 2.32
N VAL A 114 3.69 3.77 1.43
CA VAL A 114 3.81 2.81 0.32
C VAL A 114 3.90 1.38 0.85
N GLN A 115 4.70 1.17 1.88
CA GLN A 115 4.85 -0.12 2.55
C GLN A 115 3.50 -0.61 3.11
N ALA A 116 2.76 0.26 3.80
CA ALA A 116 1.48 -0.10 4.39
C ALA A 116 0.45 -0.54 3.32
N PHE A 117 0.37 0.16 2.19
CA PHE A 117 -0.46 -0.26 1.05
C PHE A 117 -0.14 -1.67 0.58
N LEU A 118 1.14 -1.97 0.35
CA LEU A 118 1.57 -3.25 -0.21
C LEU A 118 1.55 -4.39 0.81
N TRP A 119 1.67 -4.08 2.11
CA TRP A 119 1.49 -5.06 3.19
C TRP A 119 0.05 -5.21 3.67
N ASN A 120 -0.92 -4.56 3.01
CA ASN A 120 -2.35 -4.59 3.36
C ASN A 120 -2.60 -4.18 4.83
N ARG A 121 -2.12 -3.01 5.21
CA ARG A 121 -2.25 -2.46 6.56
C ARG A 121 -2.86 -1.07 6.54
N ILE A 122 -3.54 -0.72 7.63
CA ILE A 122 -3.92 0.68 7.87
C ILE A 122 -2.70 1.48 8.37
N PHE A 123 -2.76 2.77 8.23
CA PHE A 123 -1.67 3.68 8.59
C PHE A 123 -2.20 5.07 8.92
N ALA A 124 -1.37 5.88 9.57
CA ALA A 124 -1.56 7.31 9.72
C ALA A 124 -0.28 8.01 9.25
N PRO A 125 -0.31 8.74 8.11
CA PRO A 125 0.91 9.32 7.52
C PRO A 125 1.66 10.23 8.49
N GLY A 126 3.00 10.11 8.53
CA GLY A 126 3.84 10.91 9.41
C GLY A 126 3.80 10.55 10.89
N SER A 127 3.11 9.47 11.28
CA SER A 127 3.14 8.99 12.67
C SER A 127 4.51 8.44 13.05
N ALA A 128 4.94 8.72 14.27
CA ALA A 128 6.25 8.31 14.76
C ALA A 128 6.34 6.79 15.01
N ASN A 129 5.22 6.16 15.36
CA ASN A 129 5.09 4.74 15.65
C ASN A 129 3.62 4.29 15.64
N GLN A 130 3.36 3.01 15.86
CA GLN A 130 2.00 2.45 15.89
C GLN A 130 1.10 3.07 16.98
N ALA A 131 1.64 3.39 18.14
CA ALA A 131 0.86 4.01 19.21
C ALA A 131 0.39 5.40 18.83
N ASP A 132 1.25 6.19 18.19
CA ASP A 132 0.92 7.49 17.63
C ASP A 132 -0.13 7.36 16.51
N ALA A 133 0.07 6.45 15.56
CA ALA A 133 -0.90 6.15 14.51
C ALA A 133 -2.28 5.79 15.08
N ALA A 134 -2.33 4.94 16.12
CA ALA A 134 -3.58 4.54 16.76
C ALA A 134 -4.34 5.73 17.37
N THR A 135 -3.65 6.78 17.82
CA THR A 135 -4.30 7.98 18.36
C THR A 135 -5.03 8.81 17.30
N ARG A 136 -4.68 8.65 16.03
CA ARG A 136 -5.22 9.40 14.89
C ARG A 136 -6.31 8.65 14.12
N LEU A 137 -6.41 7.35 14.33
CA LEU A 137 -7.39 6.50 13.68
C LEU A 137 -8.66 6.37 14.51
N ARG A 138 -9.83 6.44 13.85
CA ARG A 138 -11.14 6.32 14.50
C ARG A 138 -12.07 5.46 13.66
N VAL A 139 -12.81 4.58 14.31
CA VAL A 139 -13.97 3.95 13.67
C VAL A 139 -15.03 5.01 13.45
N ASP A 140 -15.37 5.26 12.20
CA ASP A 140 -16.37 6.25 11.79
C ASP A 140 -17.78 5.64 11.81
N ARG A 141 -17.91 4.47 11.21
CA ARG A 141 -19.18 3.73 11.14
C ARG A 141 -18.96 2.25 10.85
N THR A 142 -19.99 1.46 11.13
CA THR A 142 -20.17 0.11 10.58
C THR A 142 -21.47 0.12 9.78
N ASP A 143 -21.44 -0.38 8.55
CA ASP A 143 -22.62 -0.41 7.69
C ASP A 143 -23.54 -1.61 7.98
N GLU A 144 -24.68 -1.69 7.28
CA GLU A 144 -25.65 -2.78 7.43
C GLU A 144 -25.10 -4.14 6.98
N GLU A 145 -24.09 -4.14 6.11
CA GLU A 145 -23.38 -5.35 5.67
C GLU A 145 -22.30 -5.79 6.66
N GLY A 146 -22.04 -4.99 7.73
CA GLY A 146 -21.05 -5.26 8.77
C GLY A 146 -19.63 -4.84 8.41
N LYS A 147 -19.44 -4.07 7.34
CA LYS A 147 -18.14 -3.47 7.01
C LYS A 147 -17.88 -2.29 7.94
N THR A 148 -16.67 -2.22 8.45
CA THR A 148 -16.25 -1.13 9.33
C THR A 148 -15.37 -0.13 8.57
N TYR A 149 -15.68 1.14 8.72
CA TYR A 149 -15.00 2.26 8.11
C TYR A 149 -14.17 2.97 9.17
N ILE A 150 -12.86 3.03 8.95
CA ILE A 150 -11.89 3.66 9.85
C ILE A 150 -11.33 4.89 9.13
N LYS A 151 -11.26 6.02 9.81
CA LYS A 151 -10.70 7.27 9.27
C LYS A 151 -9.45 7.69 9.99
N ASP A 152 -8.46 8.12 9.22
CA ASP A 152 -7.37 8.95 9.71
C ASP A 152 -7.86 10.41 9.78
N ILE A 153 -7.82 10.99 10.98
CA ILE A 153 -8.40 12.32 11.26
C ILE A 153 -7.56 13.48 10.72
N GLU A 154 -6.31 13.25 10.37
CA GLU A 154 -5.40 14.29 9.92
C GLU A 154 -5.33 14.38 8.40
N TYR A 155 -5.04 13.28 7.72
CA TYR A 155 -4.96 13.23 6.26
C TYR A 155 -6.27 12.83 5.58
N GLY A 156 -7.24 12.28 6.33
CA GLY A 156 -8.55 11.91 5.81
C GLY A 156 -8.55 10.65 4.94
N TYR A 157 -7.62 9.72 5.15
CA TYR A 157 -7.74 8.38 4.60
C TYR A 157 -8.93 7.66 5.22
N GLU A 158 -9.67 6.91 4.41
CA GLU A 158 -10.71 6.00 4.86
C GLU A 158 -10.31 4.57 4.52
N PHE A 159 -10.26 3.73 5.54
CA PHE A 159 -9.96 2.32 5.44
C PHE A 159 -11.25 1.52 5.64
N VAL A 160 -11.55 0.59 4.74
CA VAL A 160 -12.74 -0.24 4.78
C VAL A 160 -12.34 -1.67 5.08
N THR A 161 -12.91 -2.26 6.14
CA THR A 161 -12.69 -3.68 6.47
C THR A 161 -13.86 -4.53 6.00
N ASN A 162 -13.61 -5.81 5.76
CA ASN A 162 -14.66 -6.80 5.54
C ASN A 162 -15.14 -7.42 6.86
N LEU A 163 -16.12 -8.33 6.77
CA LEU A 163 -16.69 -9.07 7.91
C LEU A 163 -15.71 -9.93 8.71
N LYS A 164 -14.48 -10.06 8.24
CA LYS A 164 -13.40 -10.82 8.92
C LYS A 164 -12.31 -9.90 9.44
N ASP A 165 -12.64 -8.62 9.64
CA ASP A 165 -11.73 -7.58 10.13
C ASP A 165 -10.44 -7.45 9.31
N ARG A 166 -10.53 -7.66 7.97
CA ARG A 166 -9.42 -7.48 7.03
C ARG A 166 -9.62 -6.23 6.21
N LEU A 167 -8.54 -5.56 5.91
CA LEU A 167 -8.55 -4.36 5.07
C LEU A 167 -8.93 -4.76 3.62
N ASP A 168 -10.10 -4.34 3.19
CA ASP A 168 -10.65 -4.57 1.85
C ASP A 168 -10.40 -3.41 0.91
N ALA A 169 -10.41 -2.18 1.42
CA ALA A 169 -10.19 -1.01 0.58
C ALA A 169 -9.58 0.16 1.34
N VAL A 170 -8.91 1.03 0.60
CA VAL A 170 -8.42 2.33 1.07
C VAL A 170 -8.90 3.41 0.12
N ASN A 171 -9.51 4.44 0.68
CA ASN A 171 -10.02 5.60 -0.04
C ASN A 171 -9.30 6.87 0.40
N LYS A 172 -9.02 7.75 -0.54
CA LYS A 172 -8.56 9.10 -0.28
C LYS A 172 -9.01 10.03 -1.41
N SER A 173 -9.56 11.17 -1.07
CA SER A 173 -9.93 12.19 -2.04
C SER A 173 -9.56 13.58 -1.54
N GLY A 174 -9.29 14.47 -2.46
CA GLY A 174 -9.01 15.88 -2.20
C GLY A 174 -9.38 16.71 -3.42
N SER A 175 -8.97 17.98 -3.40
CA SER A 175 -9.22 18.88 -4.54
C SER A 175 -8.39 18.43 -5.74
N GLY A 176 -9.07 17.98 -6.80
CA GLY A 176 -8.44 17.59 -8.06
C GLY A 176 -7.85 16.18 -8.10
N TYR A 177 -8.01 15.37 -7.04
CA TYR A 177 -7.57 13.98 -7.06
C TYR A 177 -8.51 13.04 -6.30
N ARG A 178 -8.51 11.78 -6.73
CA ARG A 178 -9.13 10.65 -6.02
C ARG A 178 -8.20 9.46 -6.13
N PHE A 179 -8.06 8.75 -5.03
CA PHE A 179 -7.27 7.53 -4.91
C PHE A 179 -8.13 6.45 -4.27
N HIS A 180 -8.11 5.26 -4.84
CA HIS A 180 -8.82 4.11 -4.34
C HIS A 180 -7.98 2.86 -4.56
N VAL A 181 -7.92 1.99 -3.57
CA VAL A 181 -7.30 0.67 -3.65
C VAL A 181 -8.27 -0.37 -3.14
N ASP A 182 -8.49 -1.43 -3.93
CA ASP A 182 -9.20 -2.63 -3.52
C ASP A 182 -8.23 -3.78 -3.31
N TYR A 183 -8.53 -4.61 -2.31
CA TYR A 183 -7.80 -5.83 -2.00
C TYR A 183 -8.75 -7.03 -2.04
N SER A 184 -8.38 -8.09 -2.73
CA SER A 184 -9.21 -9.30 -2.82
C SER A 184 -8.36 -10.56 -2.96
N ASP A 185 -9.02 -11.72 -3.01
CA ASP A 185 -8.42 -13.06 -3.14
C ASP A 185 -7.38 -13.34 -2.02
N PHE A 186 -7.85 -13.26 -0.76
CA PHE A 186 -6.98 -13.44 0.41
C PHE A 186 -6.56 -14.90 0.62
N THR A 187 -5.26 -15.14 0.71
CA THR A 187 -4.67 -16.44 1.01
C THR A 187 -3.90 -16.45 2.34
N ALA A 188 -3.87 -17.58 3.02
CA ALA A 188 -3.07 -17.74 4.25
C ALA A 188 -1.58 -17.94 3.86
N LEU A 189 -0.69 -17.11 4.41
CA LEU A 189 0.74 -17.20 4.18
C LEU A 189 1.53 -17.63 5.41
N SER A 190 1.10 -17.20 6.60
CA SER A 190 1.78 -17.56 7.86
C SER A 190 0.79 -17.57 9.02
N GLY A 191 0.55 -18.74 9.59
CA GLY A 191 -0.43 -18.91 10.67
C GLY A 191 -1.83 -18.44 10.26
N SER A 192 -2.41 -17.54 11.04
CA SER A 192 -3.71 -16.92 10.76
C SER A 192 -3.63 -15.72 9.83
N TRP A 193 -2.41 -15.23 9.53
CA TRP A 193 -2.22 -14.06 8.67
C TRP A 193 -2.56 -14.38 7.22
N LYS A 194 -3.42 -13.54 6.66
CA LYS A 194 -3.85 -13.64 5.25
C LYS A 194 -3.42 -12.42 4.49
N TYR A 195 -3.01 -12.66 3.25
CA TYR A 195 -2.51 -11.64 2.33
C TYR A 195 -3.34 -11.61 1.05
N PRO A 196 -3.69 -10.44 0.50
CA PRO A 196 -4.44 -10.33 -0.74
C PRO A 196 -3.55 -10.71 -1.92
N LEU A 197 -4.09 -11.46 -2.87
CA LEU A 197 -3.42 -11.77 -4.13
C LEU A 197 -3.77 -10.80 -5.25
N ASP A 198 -4.90 -10.11 -5.14
CA ASP A 198 -5.34 -9.10 -6.10
C ASP A 198 -5.36 -7.72 -5.44
N LEU A 199 -4.68 -6.76 -6.07
CA LEU A 199 -4.69 -5.35 -5.75
C LEU A 199 -5.15 -4.56 -6.97
N ASN A 200 -6.09 -3.67 -6.78
CA ASN A 200 -6.59 -2.80 -7.84
C ASN A 200 -6.50 -1.34 -7.42
N PHE A 201 -5.64 -0.59 -8.08
CA PHE A 201 -5.41 0.84 -7.84
C PHE A 201 -6.14 1.66 -8.87
N GLN A 202 -6.92 2.62 -8.42
CA GLN A 202 -7.61 3.60 -9.25
C GLN A 202 -7.21 4.99 -8.79
N VAL A 203 -6.55 5.72 -9.66
CA VAL A 203 -6.10 7.08 -9.38
C VAL A 203 -6.70 8.01 -10.43
N ARG A 204 -7.39 9.02 -9.97
CA ARG A 204 -7.83 10.14 -10.81
C ARG A 204 -7.10 11.39 -10.38
N VAL A 205 -6.45 12.06 -11.32
CA VAL A 205 -5.83 13.37 -11.13
C VAL A 205 -6.35 14.29 -12.22
N SER A 206 -7.03 15.36 -11.83
CA SER A 206 -7.75 16.26 -12.75
C SER A 206 -8.71 15.46 -13.63
N ASN A 207 -8.43 15.35 -14.92
CA ASN A 207 -9.24 14.62 -15.92
C ASN A 207 -8.61 13.31 -16.38
N THR A 208 -7.52 12.89 -15.73
CA THR A 208 -6.80 11.67 -16.11
C THR A 208 -7.12 10.56 -15.12
N ASP A 209 -7.61 9.42 -15.62
CA ASP A 209 -7.82 8.19 -14.87
C ASP A 209 -6.70 7.20 -15.15
N VAL A 210 -6.05 6.73 -14.09
CA VAL A 210 -5.05 5.66 -14.16
C VAL A 210 -5.57 4.46 -13.37
N ASN A 211 -5.66 3.31 -14.03
CA ASN A 211 -6.07 2.05 -13.42
C ASN A 211 -4.91 1.05 -13.51
N VAL A 212 -4.50 0.53 -12.35
CA VAL A 212 -3.46 -0.48 -12.26
C VAL A 212 -4.00 -1.66 -11.48
N SER A 213 -4.10 -2.82 -12.12
CA SER A 213 -4.41 -4.08 -11.44
C SER A 213 -3.15 -4.91 -11.32
N ALA A 214 -2.92 -5.46 -10.13
CA ALA A 214 -1.80 -6.36 -9.85
C ALA A 214 -2.36 -7.68 -9.31
N ARG A 215 -2.08 -8.78 -9.99
CA ARG A 215 -2.33 -10.13 -9.50
C ARG A 215 -1.03 -10.81 -9.13
N MET A 216 -0.98 -11.32 -7.91
CA MET A 216 0.17 -12.04 -7.38
C MET A 216 -0.02 -13.54 -7.45
N SER A 217 1.04 -14.25 -7.76
CA SER A 217 1.12 -15.71 -7.72
C SER A 217 2.47 -16.15 -7.19
N SER A 218 2.61 -17.42 -6.87
CA SER A 218 3.87 -17.98 -6.32
C SER A 218 4.41 -17.16 -5.15
N VAL A 219 3.50 -16.74 -4.26
CA VAL A 219 3.87 -15.92 -3.10
C VAL A 219 4.69 -16.76 -2.13
N SER A 220 5.84 -16.26 -1.72
CA SER A 220 6.73 -16.88 -0.75
C SER A 220 7.15 -15.87 0.32
N THR A 221 7.21 -16.34 1.55
CA THR A 221 7.72 -15.58 2.70
C THR A 221 9.07 -16.11 3.16
N ASP A 222 9.66 -17.04 2.39
CA ASP A 222 10.97 -17.57 2.68
C ASP A 222 12.04 -16.50 2.49
N ASN A 223 13.00 -16.49 3.40
CA ASN A 223 14.11 -15.56 3.36
C ASN A 223 15.04 -15.91 2.18
N LYS A 224 14.85 -15.22 1.04
CA LYS A 224 15.67 -15.38 -0.15
C LYS A 224 16.76 -14.32 -0.16
N ASN A 225 17.95 -14.74 -0.53
CA ASN A 225 19.09 -13.84 -0.62
C ASN A 225 18.98 -12.96 -1.88
N TRP A 226 18.40 -11.78 -1.75
CA TRP A 226 18.35 -10.74 -2.77
C TRP A 226 18.79 -9.39 -2.17
N PRO A 227 19.47 -8.52 -2.95
CA PRO A 227 19.97 -7.26 -2.43
C PRO A 227 18.86 -6.29 -2.09
N ASP A 228 18.97 -5.60 -0.93
CA ASP A 228 18.02 -4.55 -0.51
C ASP A 228 17.97 -3.36 -1.49
N ARG A 229 19.10 -3.13 -2.17
CA ARG A 229 19.21 -2.07 -3.18
C ARG A 229 19.74 -2.63 -4.48
N THR A 230 19.13 -2.22 -5.57
CA THR A 230 19.65 -2.51 -6.90
C THR A 230 20.88 -1.66 -7.17
N GLN A 231 21.96 -2.30 -7.59
CA GLN A 231 23.13 -1.57 -8.05
C GLN A 231 22.88 -1.00 -9.44
N VAL A 232 22.94 0.33 -9.54
CA VAL A 232 22.95 1.02 -10.83
C VAL A 232 24.30 0.75 -11.51
N THR A 233 24.26 0.18 -12.70
CA THR A 233 25.50 -0.14 -13.43
C THR A 233 26.10 1.12 -14.05
N ARG A 234 27.42 1.10 -14.31
CA ARG A 234 28.12 2.23 -14.96
C ARG A 234 27.62 2.56 -16.37
N ARG A 235 26.82 1.66 -16.97
CA ARG A 235 26.24 1.84 -18.30
C ARG A 235 24.92 2.65 -18.24
N MET A 236 24.31 2.74 -17.08
CA MET A 236 23.04 3.48 -16.93
C MET A 236 23.32 4.97 -16.74
N LYS A 237 22.58 5.78 -17.46
CA LYS A 237 22.62 7.25 -17.36
C LYS A 237 21.49 7.72 -16.43
N GLN A 238 21.82 8.61 -15.50
CA GLN A 238 20.80 9.28 -14.69
C GLN A 238 20.13 10.37 -15.52
N VAL A 239 18.79 10.39 -15.49
CA VAL A 239 17.94 11.38 -16.15
C VAL A 239 16.88 11.89 -15.18
N SER A 240 16.16 12.95 -15.55
CA SER A 240 14.99 13.40 -14.80
C SER A 240 13.87 12.37 -14.85
N LEU A 241 12.92 12.45 -13.91
CA LEU A 241 11.74 11.57 -13.95
C LEU A 241 10.92 11.81 -15.21
N GLU A 242 10.76 13.06 -15.64
CA GLU A 242 10.04 13.44 -16.85
C GLU A 242 10.68 12.81 -18.10
N GLU A 243 12.00 12.97 -18.28
CA GLU A 243 12.75 12.37 -19.39
C GLU A 243 12.64 10.83 -19.39
N LEU A 244 12.65 10.21 -18.21
CA LEU A 244 12.52 8.75 -18.10
C LEU A 244 11.12 8.28 -18.48
N LEU A 245 10.06 8.97 -18.02
CA LEU A 245 8.67 8.63 -18.35
C LEU A 245 8.36 8.81 -19.84
N ASP A 246 8.91 9.82 -20.47
CA ASP A 246 8.77 10.07 -21.93
C ASP A 246 9.39 8.93 -22.77
N ASN A 247 10.40 8.23 -22.23
CA ASN A 247 11.04 7.11 -22.91
C ASN A 247 10.35 5.76 -22.67
N LEU A 248 9.46 5.67 -21.67
CA LEU A 248 8.81 4.39 -21.34
C LEU A 248 7.64 4.02 -22.25
N ASP A 249 7.24 4.84 -23.22
CA ASP A 249 6.14 4.59 -24.18
C ASP A 249 4.91 3.93 -23.52
N LEU A 250 4.47 4.44 -22.33
CA LEU A 250 3.36 3.92 -21.53
C LEU A 250 2.03 4.58 -21.89
#